data_97f971256a28aa666f287a9b44c6f4af
#
_entry.id   97f971256a28aa666f287a9b44c6f4af
#
_cell.length_a   1.000
_cell.length_b   1.000
_cell.length_c   1.000
_cell.angle_alpha   90.00
_cell.angle_beta   90.00
_cell.angle_gamma   90.00
#
_symmetry.space_group_name_H-M   'P 1'
#
loop_
_entity.id
_entity.type
_entity.pdbx_description
1 polymer ?
#
loop_
_entity_poly.entity_id
_entity_poly.type
_entity_poly.pdbx_seq_one_letter_code
_entity_poly.pdbx_strand_id
1 'polypeptide(L)'
;MNKIAKSGFGDGRMNRIELEEYIQNNYSEEPDYPWIKYPTYEVFRHGSNKKWFAIIMDVPKNKLGLHGEDILDVVNFKCDPALLGSLLDEKGFFPAYHMSKASWITVSLDGSVADDKIKMLLDMSFEATASKISRKRM
;
A
#
# COMPACT_ATOMS: atom_id res chain seq x y z
N MET A 1 -15.41 8.43 -20.95
CA MET A 1 -14.90 8.46 -20.48
C MET A 1 -14.68 8.76 -19.64
N ASN A 2 -14.58 8.93 -19.52
CA ASN A 2 -14.16 9.26 -18.82
C ASN A 2 -13.83 9.16 -17.77
N LYS A 3 -13.84 8.71 -17.48
CA LYS A 3 -13.59 8.59 -16.30
C LYS A 3 -12.25 8.25 -16.09
N ILE A 4 -11.88 7.58 -16.80
CA ILE A 4 -10.66 7.21 -16.76
C ILE A 4 -9.85 8.30 -16.81
N ALA A 5 -10.27 9.14 -17.48
CA ALA A 5 -9.53 10.26 -17.69
C ALA A 5 -9.09 10.82 -16.45
N LYS A 6 -9.72 10.62 -15.41
CA LYS A 6 -9.30 11.18 -14.31
C LYS A 6 -8.48 10.46 -13.50
N SER A 7 -8.39 9.26 -13.65
CA SER A 7 -7.65 8.52 -12.78
C SER A 7 -6.26 9.00 -12.70
N GLY A 8 -5.88 9.49 -11.64
CA GLY A 8 -4.56 9.92 -11.38
C GLY A 8 -3.95 10.82 -12.41
N PHE A 9 -4.65 10.98 -13.50
CA PHE A 9 -4.24 11.57 -14.59
C PHE A 9 -3.87 12.96 -14.45
N GLY A 10 -4.57 13.70 -13.87
CA GLY A 10 -4.29 15.08 -13.81
C GLY A 10 -3.33 15.48 -12.73
N ASP A 11 -3.35 14.86 -11.61
CA ASP A 11 -2.59 15.31 -10.47
C ASP A 11 -1.52 14.35 -9.98
N GLY A 12 -1.41 13.18 -10.57
CA GLY A 12 -0.41 12.22 -10.16
C GLY A 12 -0.61 11.70 -8.75
N ARG A 13 -1.86 11.64 -8.28
CA ARG A 13 -2.20 11.17 -6.93
C ARG A 13 -3.24 10.07 -7.05
N MET A 14 -2.85 8.84 -6.79
CA MET A 14 -3.78 7.73 -6.95
C MET A 14 -4.57 7.48 -5.67
N ASN A 15 -5.81 7.02 -5.85
CA ASN A 15 -6.66 6.62 -4.76
C ASN A 15 -6.64 5.10 -4.66
N ARG A 16 -7.48 4.55 -3.78
CA ARG A 16 -7.53 3.11 -3.54
C ARG A 16 -7.84 2.32 -4.79
N ILE A 17 -8.86 2.73 -5.54
CA ILE A 17 -9.29 1.99 -6.73
C ILE A 17 -8.17 1.97 -7.76
N GLU A 18 -7.51 3.10 -7.94
CA GLU A 18 -6.42 3.19 -8.91
C GLU A 18 -5.23 2.32 -8.49
N LEU A 19 -4.95 2.25 -7.18
CA LEU A 19 -3.87 1.40 -6.71
C LEU A 19 -4.22 -0.07 -6.91
N GLU A 20 -5.47 -0.46 -6.63
CA GLU A 20 -5.92 -1.83 -6.85
C GLU A 20 -5.72 -2.24 -8.29
N GLU A 21 -6.13 -1.37 -9.21
CA GLU A 21 -6.00 -1.64 -10.64
C GLU A 21 -4.53 -1.70 -11.05
N TYR A 22 -3.72 -0.82 -10.49
CA TYR A 22 -2.30 -0.79 -10.81
C TYR A 22 -1.62 -2.10 -10.38
N ILE A 23 -1.95 -2.61 -9.18
CA ILE A 23 -1.37 -3.86 -8.70
C ILE A 23 -1.80 -5.02 -9.58
N GLN A 24 -3.09 -5.09 -9.90
CA GLN A 24 -3.59 -6.19 -10.72
C GLN A 24 -2.97 -6.18 -12.12
N ASN A 25 -2.82 -5.00 -12.70
CA ASN A 25 -2.30 -4.89 -14.05
C ASN A 25 -0.78 -5.08 -14.15
N ASN A 26 -0.05 -4.69 -13.13
CA ASN A 26 1.42 -4.70 -13.20
C ASN A 26 2.08 -5.84 -12.44
N TYR A 27 1.38 -6.43 -11.48
CA TYR A 27 1.94 -7.52 -10.67
C TYR A 27 1.14 -8.81 -10.82
N SER A 28 0.04 -8.76 -11.57
CA SER A 28 -0.79 -9.93 -11.90
C SER A 28 -1.31 -10.69 -10.69
N GLU A 29 -1.61 -9.96 -9.61
CA GLU A 29 -2.13 -10.57 -8.40
C GLU A 29 -3.51 -10.04 -8.07
N GLU A 30 -4.40 -10.94 -7.67
CA GLU A 30 -5.74 -10.58 -7.23
C GLU A 30 -5.73 -10.53 -5.71
N PRO A 31 -6.54 -9.68 -5.10
CA PRO A 31 -6.51 -9.57 -3.65
C PRO A 31 -7.28 -10.70 -2.96
N ASP A 32 -6.85 -11.01 -1.74
CA ASP A 32 -7.59 -11.88 -0.84
C ASP A 32 -8.23 -10.99 0.20
N TYR A 33 -9.29 -11.50 0.84
CA TYR A 33 -10.00 -10.78 1.90
C TYR A 33 -10.05 -11.70 3.12
N PRO A 34 -8.92 -11.84 3.83
CA PRO A 34 -8.79 -12.88 4.86
C PRO A 34 -9.51 -12.64 6.18
N TRP A 35 -9.98 -11.42 6.44
CA TRP A 35 -10.59 -11.12 7.73
C TRP A 35 -12.09 -10.95 7.65
N ILE A 36 -12.82 -11.83 8.31
CA ILE A 36 -14.27 -11.76 8.34
C ILE A 36 -14.74 -10.43 8.97
N LYS A 37 -14.05 -10.00 10.01
CA LYS A 37 -14.42 -8.75 10.70
C LYS A 37 -14.10 -7.50 9.89
N TYR A 38 -13.20 -7.61 8.93
CA TYR A 38 -12.80 -6.47 8.12
C TYR A 38 -12.90 -6.85 6.65
N PRO A 39 -14.14 -7.00 6.14
CA PRO A 39 -14.35 -7.55 4.80
C PRO A 39 -13.83 -6.67 3.65
N THR A 40 -13.51 -5.41 3.93
CA THR A 40 -12.98 -4.53 2.91
C THR A 40 -11.45 -4.45 2.93
N TYR A 41 -10.79 -5.13 3.87
CA TYR A 41 -9.33 -5.14 3.90
C TYR A 41 -8.85 -6.14 2.85
N GLU A 42 -7.92 -5.70 2.01
CA GLU A 42 -7.41 -6.49 0.90
C GLU A 42 -5.95 -6.82 1.09
N VAL A 43 -5.59 -8.07 0.88
CA VAL A 43 -4.20 -8.49 0.97
C VAL A 43 -3.74 -8.98 -0.38
N PHE A 44 -2.62 -8.42 -0.86
CA PHE A 44 -2.00 -8.90 -2.09
C PHE A 44 -0.77 -9.71 -1.72
N ARG A 45 -0.68 -10.91 -2.25
CA ARG A 45 0.41 -11.85 -1.95
C ARG A 45 1.10 -12.30 -3.20
N HIS A 46 2.35 -12.75 -3.04
CA HIS A 46 3.04 -13.40 -4.13
C HIS A 46 2.39 -14.76 -4.41
N GLY A 47 2.19 -15.07 -5.66
CA GLY A 47 1.65 -16.38 -6.03
C GLY A 47 2.62 -17.51 -5.68
N SER A 48 3.92 -17.23 -5.70
CA SER A 48 4.92 -18.27 -5.47
C SER A 48 5.11 -18.66 -4.01
N ASN A 49 5.28 -17.69 -3.12
CA ASN A 49 5.59 -17.99 -1.73
C ASN A 49 4.51 -17.54 -0.75
N LYS A 50 3.42 -16.94 -1.26
CA LYS A 50 2.29 -16.48 -0.46
C LYS A 50 2.60 -15.36 0.52
N LYS A 51 3.76 -14.76 0.43
CA LYS A 51 4.10 -13.64 1.31
C LYS A 51 3.35 -12.39 0.89
N TRP A 52 2.93 -11.60 1.86
CA TRP A 52 2.18 -10.38 1.63
C TRP A 52 3.10 -9.27 1.18
N PHE A 53 2.68 -8.46 0.21
CA PHE A 53 3.47 -7.31 -0.20
C PHE A 53 2.68 -6.01 -0.17
N ALA A 54 1.35 -6.07 -0.07
CA ALA A 54 0.53 -4.88 0.08
C ALA A 54 -0.76 -5.24 0.79
N ILE A 55 -1.18 -4.40 1.76
CA ILE A 55 -2.46 -4.59 2.43
C ILE A 55 -3.19 -3.26 2.35
N ILE A 56 -4.35 -3.23 1.70
CA ILE A 56 -5.15 -2.02 1.58
C ILE A 56 -6.29 -2.08 2.59
N MET A 57 -6.45 -1.01 3.36
CA MET A 57 -7.43 -0.96 4.44
C MET A 57 -8.13 0.38 4.45
N ASP A 58 -9.32 0.42 5.05
CA ASP A 58 -10.01 1.66 5.33
C ASP A 58 -10.02 1.80 6.86
N VAL A 59 -9.46 2.88 7.36
CA VAL A 59 -9.15 3.05 8.78
C VAL A 59 -9.64 4.40 9.28
N PRO A 60 -10.31 4.47 10.45
CA PRO A 60 -10.67 5.77 11.01
C PRO A 60 -9.40 6.58 11.29
N LYS A 61 -9.43 7.86 10.99
CA LYS A 61 -8.27 8.72 11.16
C LYS A 61 -7.69 8.69 12.56
N ASN A 62 -8.56 8.63 13.59
CA ASN A 62 -8.07 8.63 14.95
C ASN A 62 -7.23 7.40 15.30
N LYS A 63 -7.35 6.33 14.54
CA LYS A 63 -6.52 5.14 14.76
C LYS A 63 -5.10 5.35 14.24
N LEU A 64 -4.88 6.40 13.46
CA LEU A 64 -3.56 6.74 12.94
C LEU A 64 -2.98 7.96 13.65
N GLY A 65 -3.60 8.42 14.72
CA GLY A 65 -3.12 9.58 15.44
C GLY A 65 -3.58 10.90 14.83
N LEU A 66 -4.52 10.86 13.90
CA LEU A 66 -5.06 12.07 13.29
C LEU A 66 -6.36 12.45 13.99
N HIS A 67 -6.81 13.67 13.74
CA HIS A 67 -8.05 14.13 14.32
C HIS A 67 -9.25 13.56 13.57
N GLY A 68 -10.30 13.22 14.31
CA GLY A 68 -11.56 12.85 13.72
C GLY A 68 -11.71 11.36 13.49
N GLU A 69 -12.93 10.98 13.10
CA GLU A 69 -13.26 9.59 12.89
C GLU A 69 -13.55 9.27 11.43
N ASP A 70 -13.29 10.23 10.54
CA ASP A 70 -13.50 9.99 9.11
C ASP A 70 -12.61 8.82 8.67
N ILE A 71 -13.12 8.08 7.73
CA ILE A 71 -12.40 6.91 7.23
C ILE A 71 -11.37 7.33 6.18
N LEU A 72 -10.19 6.77 6.30
CA LEU A 72 -9.08 7.05 5.39
C LEU A 72 -8.62 5.75 4.77
N ASP A 73 -8.53 5.71 3.45
CA ASP A 73 -7.96 4.53 2.79
C ASP A 73 -6.44 4.59 2.91
N VAL A 74 -5.84 3.48 3.27
CA VAL A 74 -4.38 3.38 3.43
C VAL A 74 -3.87 2.08 2.85
N VAL A 75 -2.57 2.03 2.61
CA VAL A 75 -1.92 0.80 2.19
C VAL A 75 -0.68 0.57 3.05
N ASN A 76 -0.44 -0.68 3.44
CA ASN A 76 0.77 -1.06 4.15
C ASN A 76 1.73 -1.71 3.17
N PHE A 77 2.98 -1.30 3.22
CA PHE A 77 4.06 -1.90 2.42
C PHE A 77 5.18 -2.37 3.35
N LYS A 78 5.82 -3.47 2.99
CA LYS A 78 7.04 -3.89 3.65
C LYS A 78 8.09 -2.83 3.35
N CYS A 79 8.83 -2.42 4.35
CA CYS A 79 9.77 -1.30 4.21
C CYS A 79 11.10 -1.60 4.88
N ASP A 80 12.18 -1.24 4.21
CA ASP A 80 13.52 -1.39 4.77
C ASP A 80 13.58 -0.52 6.04
N PRO A 81 13.98 -1.09 7.18
CA PRO A 81 14.07 -0.31 8.41
C PRO A 81 14.92 0.95 8.28
N ALA A 82 15.90 0.95 7.38
CA ALA A 82 16.76 2.11 7.19
C ALA A 82 16.00 3.31 6.61
N LEU A 83 14.86 3.08 5.97
CA LEU A 83 14.07 4.16 5.37
C LEU A 83 12.94 4.66 6.27
N LEU A 84 12.58 3.88 7.28
CA LEU A 84 11.41 4.20 8.08
C LEU A 84 11.45 5.57 8.73
N GLY A 85 12.58 5.94 9.30
CA GLY A 85 12.70 7.21 9.99
C GLY A 85 12.39 8.40 9.09
N SER A 86 13.01 8.43 7.92
CA SER A 86 12.82 9.56 7.02
C SER A 86 11.42 9.56 6.41
N LEU A 87 10.86 8.40 6.11
CA LEU A 87 9.52 8.34 5.56
C LEU A 87 8.48 8.81 6.57
N LEU A 88 8.65 8.44 7.83
CA LEU A 88 7.70 8.84 8.87
C LEU A 88 7.67 10.34 9.12
N ASP A 89 8.67 11.07 8.66
CA ASP A 89 8.69 12.52 8.75
C ASP A 89 7.90 13.17 7.63
N GLU A 90 7.48 12.41 6.62
CA GLU A 90 6.76 12.97 5.49
C GLU A 90 5.26 12.87 5.69
N LYS A 91 4.51 13.83 5.14
CA LYS A 91 3.06 13.81 5.22
C LYS A 91 2.52 12.58 4.51
N GLY A 92 1.54 11.95 5.11
CA GLY A 92 0.90 10.77 4.50
C GLY A 92 1.50 9.45 4.89
N PHE A 93 2.52 9.47 5.77
CA PHE A 93 3.16 8.24 6.24
C PHE A 93 2.93 8.07 7.74
N PHE A 94 2.66 6.84 8.16
CA PHE A 94 2.33 6.51 9.55
C PHE A 94 2.99 5.21 9.96
N PRO A 95 3.24 5.01 11.26
CA PRO A 95 3.69 3.71 11.75
C PRO A 95 2.69 2.64 11.32
N ALA A 96 3.17 1.48 10.95
CA ALA A 96 2.34 0.45 10.37
C ALA A 96 1.15 0.09 11.25
N TYR A 97 -0.04 0.16 10.68
CA TYR A 97 -1.27 -0.17 11.37
C TYR A 97 -1.48 -1.68 11.22
N HIS A 98 -1.61 -2.36 12.36
CA HIS A 98 -1.82 -3.82 12.40
C HIS A 98 -0.67 -4.67 11.84
N MET A 99 0.49 -4.09 11.64
CA MET A 99 1.65 -4.83 11.15
C MET A 99 2.86 -4.43 12.00
N SER A 100 3.96 -5.15 11.83
CA SER A 100 5.20 -4.84 12.54
C SER A 100 5.70 -3.46 12.16
N LYS A 101 5.83 -2.59 13.14
CA LYS A 101 6.28 -1.21 12.90
C LYS A 101 7.77 -1.14 12.62
N ALA A 102 8.50 -2.24 12.83
CA ALA A 102 9.92 -2.28 12.56
C ALA A 102 10.23 -2.52 11.09
N SER A 103 9.29 -3.07 10.32
CA SER A 103 9.56 -3.43 8.94
C SER A 103 8.39 -3.19 7.98
N TRP A 104 7.36 -2.48 8.42
CA TRP A 104 6.22 -2.11 7.56
C TRP A 104 5.89 -0.65 7.78
N ILE A 105 5.23 -0.03 6.81
CA ILE A 105 4.82 1.36 6.91
C ILE A 105 3.42 1.53 6.33
N THR A 106 2.64 2.44 6.90
CA THR A 106 1.30 2.75 6.40
C THR A 106 1.36 4.05 5.61
N VAL A 107 0.75 4.04 4.43
CA VAL A 107 0.75 5.18 3.50
C VAL A 107 -0.69 5.56 3.20
N SER A 108 -1.03 6.84 3.32
CA SER A 108 -2.40 7.27 3.06
C SER A 108 -2.66 7.38 1.55
N LEU A 109 -3.89 7.08 1.15
CA LEU A 109 -4.30 7.12 -0.25
C LEU A 109 -5.27 8.29 -0.49
N ASP A 110 -5.03 9.40 0.20
CA ASP A 110 -5.88 10.58 0.13
C ASP A 110 -5.28 11.71 -0.72
N GLY A 111 -4.25 11.41 -1.46
CA GLY A 111 -3.58 12.41 -2.28
C GLY A 111 -2.40 13.09 -1.59
N SER A 112 -2.11 12.72 -0.33
CA SER A 112 -0.97 13.30 0.39
C SER A 112 0.36 12.85 -0.20
N VAL A 113 0.41 11.68 -0.80
CA VAL A 113 1.64 11.08 -1.32
C VAL A 113 1.53 10.94 -2.84
N ALA A 114 2.55 11.35 -3.56
CA ALA A 114 2.55 11.28 -5.02
C ALA A 114 2.51 9.83 -5.47
N ASP A 115 1.85 9.55 -6.59
CA ASP A 115 1.69 8.18 -7.06
C ASP A 115 3.04 7.55 -7.44
N ASP A 116 4.01 8.32 -7.91
CA ASP A 116 5.33 7.77 -8.20
C ASP A 116 5.99 7.22 -6.93
N LYS A 117 5.78 7.90 -5.81
CA LYS A 117 6.32 7.45 -4.53
C LYS A 117 5.64 6.17 -4.08
N ILE A 118 4.32 6.11 -4.25
CA ILE A 118 3.55 4.92 -3.90
C ILE A 118 4.02 3.74 -4.75
N LYS A 119 4.18 3.96 -6.05
CA LYS A 119 4.62 2.89 -6.95
C LYS A 119 6.03 2.39 -6.61
N MET A 120 6.92 3.33 -6.25
CA MET A 120 8.27 2.96 -5.86
C MET A 120 8.25 2.09 -4.59
N LEU A 121 7.45 2.49 -3.59
CA LEU A 121 7.38 1.74 -2.35
C LEU A 121 6.71 0.38 -2.54
N LEU A 122 5.72 0.31 -3.40
CA LEU A 122 5.07 -0.95 -3.77
C LEU A 122 6.09 -1.89 -4.39
N ASP A 123 6.89 -1.38 -5.33
CA ASP A 123 7.88 -2.21 -6.00
C ASP A 123 8.94 -2.71 -5.02
N MET A 124 9.39 -1.84 -4.12
CA MET A 124 10.36 -2.22 -3.10
C MET A 124 9.78 -3.29 -2.19
N SER A 125 8.50 -3.16 -1.81
CA SER A 125 7.83 -4.15 -0.98
C SER A 125 7.72 -5.49 -1.69
N PHE A 126 7.36 -5.44 -2.97
CA PHE A 126 7.23 -6.65 -3.78
C PHE A 126 8.56 -7.37 -3.86
N GLU A 127 9.64 -6.65 -4.13
CA GLU A 127 10.97 -7.24 -4.22
C GLU A 127 11.47 -7.78 -2.89
N ALA A 128 11.20 -7.06 -1.80
CA ALA A 128 11.67 -7.47 -0.48
C ALA A 128 11.00 -8.76 0.01
N THR A 129 9.82 -9.07 -0.52
CA THR A 129 9.06 -10.25 -0.10
C THR A 129 9.08 -11.36 -1.14
N ALA A 130 9.70 -11.12 -2.30
CA ALA A 130 9.77 -12.12 -3.36
C ALA A 130 10.64 -13.32 -2.94
N SER A 131 10.41 -14.44 -3.57
CA SER A 131 11.20 -15.61 -3.29
C SER A 131 12.64 -15.38 -3.78
N LYS A 132 13.59 -16.11 -3.18
CA LYS A 132 14.98 -15.97 -3.58
C LYS A 132 15.19 -16.31 -5.04
N ILE A 133 14.46 -17.28 -5.53
CA ILE A 133 14.59 -17.67 -6.93
C ILE A 133 14.17 -16.53 -7.84
N SER A 134 13.04 -15.89 -7.54
CA SER A 134 12.58 -14.76 -8.33
C SER A 134 13.60 -13.62 -8.32
N ARG A 135 14.15 -13.33 -7.13
CA ARG A 135 15.12 -12.25 -7.02
C ARG A 135 16.41 -12.52 -7.80
N LYS A 136 16.82 -13.77 -7.81
CA LYS A 136 18.05 -14.10 -8.54
C LYS A 136 17.90 -13.91 -10.03
N ARG A 137 16.70 -14.00 -10.54
CA ARG A 137 16.48 -13.84 -11.96
C ARG A 137 16.41 -12.39 -12.39
N MET A 138 16.34 -11.50 -11.42
CA MET A 138 16.31 -10.10 -11.75
C MET A 138 17.70 -9.57 -12.01
#